data_128f1d56195308b42644971cad09939d
#
_entry.id   128f1d56195308b42644971cad09939d
#
_cell.length_a   1.000
_cell.length_b   1.000
_cell.length_c   1.000
_cell.angle_alpha   90.00
_cell.angle_beta   90.00
_cell.angle_gamma   90.00
#
_symmetry.space_group_name_H-M   'P 1'
#
loop_
_entity.id
_entity.type
_entity.pdbx_description
1 polymer ?
#
loop_
_entity_poly.entity_id
_entity_poly.type
_entity_poly.pdbx_seq_one_letter_code
_entity_poly.pdbx_strand_id
1 'polypeptide(L)'
;MKKISSILIAIVLTLGLFSCSTEQSETTKKLSIEDKQQLAEDAYLYGLQQTVFYEARFNYAQNEGSDAFAGVNRWSLVNDGEPIDTKFKAIVTVNATTAYAMGFCDTKKEPLVFDMPEVIDRYFSLQLMDHYGIFWLYAGNQFNGTKANSYLILPEGYKGSIPASFATTEVITLPSTSFIGVVRYARKDPSSKTEIKLLNDILAETTITPLSKWIANGNKGVKRSDKAIELGDYKQFPRMKEITSRQVDKQNAEDFFTFLNLDLNDPTTALVKDSKEEFEMLARLSEIGIGKGLSFDWSQQDEQTKEALSKGFESGRMLVKTSGKENLLNMNGWGVISNNGGYATNWLDRSIMGDFGWLGPDRSISHGAAFAFTDSEGEKLNGKNNYTITFDMNNLPPVTQFWSIPMYDVAGYFVKNEIKRFSVNQFGLDAGKYYVADGKLTFYLQHKKPTDKNKAKNWLPTPADGFRMTPRFYGPKYPLIDGSYNMPKVIMVK
;
A
#
# COMPACT_ATOMS: atom_id res chain seq x y z
N MET A 1 -69.74 -9.49 -43.85
CA MET A 1 -70.21 -10.75 -44.50
C MET A 1 -69.05 -11.74 -44.51
N LYS A 2 -69.34 -12.93 -44.14
CA LYS A 2 -68.65 -14.23 -44.10
C LYS A 2 -67.95 -14.56 -42.81
N LYS A 3 -68.64 -15.34 -42.00
CA LYS A 3 -68.22 -16.26 -40.96
C LYS A 3 -67.41 -17.38 -41.59
N ILE A 4 -66.32 -17.82 -40.88
CA ILE A 4 -65.89 -19.21 -41.03
C ILE A 4 -65.52 -19.72 -39.63
N SER A 5 -66.06 -20.92 -39.40
CA SER A 5 -66.21 -21.63 -38.15
C SER A 5 -64.91 -22.26 -37.62
N SER A 6 -64.99 -22.50 -36.34
CA SER A 6 -64.14 -23.31 -35.51
C SER A 6 -64.05 -24.79 -35.97
N ILE A 7 -62.83 -25.37 -35.86
CA ILE A 7 -62.69 -26.82 -35.68
C ILE A 7 -61.66 -27.02 -34.53
N LEU A 8 -62.19 -27.54 -33.42
CA LEU A 8 -61.44 -28.15 -32.34
C LEU A 8 -60.96 -29.53 -32.78
N ILE A 9 -59.67 -29.75 -32.77
CA ILE A 9 -59.13 -31.13 -32.81
C ILE A 9 -58.51 -31.38 -31.44
N ALA A 10 -59.14 -32.24 -30.67
CA ALA A 10 -58.59 -32.78 -29.43
C ALA A 10 -57.59 -33.89 -29.78
N ILE A 11 -56.32 -33.70 -29.49
CA ILE A 11 -55.34 -34.78 -29.51
C ILE A 11 -55.07 -35.19 -28.06
N VAL A 12 -55.54 -36.40 -27.75
CA VAL A 12 -55.25 -37.14 -26.55
C VAL A 12 -53.79 -37.64 -26.68
N LEU A 13 -52.84 -37.07 -25.94
CA LEU A 13 -51.49 -37.61 -25.79
C LEU A 13 -51.40 -38.37 -24.47
N THR A 14 -51.27 -39.68 -24.60
CA THR A 14 -50.94 -40.61 -23.53
C THR A 14 -49.58 -40.30 -22.94
N LEU A 15 -49.60 -39.99 -21.67
CA LEU A 15 -48.39 -39.87 -20.85
C LEU A 15 -47.74 -41.23 -20.64
N GLY A 16 -46.66 -41.48 -21.34
CA GLY A 16 -45.68 -42.50 -20.96
C GLY A 16 -44.77 -41.98 -19.93
N LEU A 17 -44.91 -42.44 -18.69
CA LEU A 17 -43.94 -42.20 -17.60
C LEU A 17 -42.65 -42.99 -17.91
N PHE A 18 -41.65 -42.34 -18.49
CA PHE A 18 -40.29 -42.78 -18.36
C PHE A 18 -39.65 -41.98 -17.22
N SER A 19 -39.68 -42.58 -16.02
CA SER A 19 -38.83 -42.18 -14.91
C SER A 19 -37.38 -42.59 -15.24
N CYS A 20 -36.60 -41.67 -15.73
CA CYS A 20 -35.15 -41.81 -15.76
C CYS A 20 -34.59 -40.92 -14.67
N SER A 21 -34.53 -41.48 -13.47
CA SER A 21 -33.75 -40.91 -12.38
C SER A 21 -32.26 -41.14 -12.68
N THR A 22 -31.66 -40.22 -13.42
CA THR A 22 -30.22 -40.01 -13.31
C THR A 22 -29.97 -39.08 -12.12
N GLU A 23 -29.90 -39.65 -10.93
CA GLU A 23 -29.09 -39.08 -9.89
C GLU A 23 -27.64 -39.02 -10.42
N GLN A 24 -27.27 -37.89 -11.06
CA GLN A 24 -25.89 -37.47 -11.06
C GLN A 24 -25.60 -37.04 -9.61
N SER A 25 -25.19 -38.01 -8.79
CA SER A 25 -24.37 -37.66 -7.63
C SER A 25 -23.11 -37.04 -8.23
N GLU A 26 -23.04 -35.71 -8.26
CA GLU A 26 -21.75 -35.04 -8.27
C GLU A 26 -21.01 -35.49 -7.00
N THR A 27 -20.29 -36.60 -7.14
CA THR A 27 -19.26 -36.92 -6.18
C THR A 27 -18.26 -35.77 -6.26
N THR A 28 -18.37 -34.81 -5.36
CA THR A 28 -17.38 -33.81 -5.13
C THR A 28 -16.04 -34.55 -4.94
N LYS A 29 -15.21 -34.52 -5.98
CA LYS A 29 -13.94 -35.21 -6.01
C LYS A 29 -13.13 -34.59 -4.85
N LYS A 30 -12.92 -35.37 -3.79
CA LYS A 30 -12.13 -34.91 -2.64
C LYS A 30 -10.75 -34.47 -3.14
N LEU A 31 -10.30 -33.24 -2.79
CA LEU A 31 -8.99 -32.72 -3.17
C LEU A 31 -7.87 -33.72 -2.78
N SER A 32 -6.95 -33.99 -3.69
CA SER A 32 -5.73 -34.69 -3.38
C SER A 32 -4.85 -33.86 -2.43
N ILE A 33 -3.83 -34.46 -1.85
CA ILE A 33 -2.86 -33.74 -1.01
C ILE A 33 -2.08 -32.71 -1.83
N GLU A 34 -1.75 -33.05 -3.06
CA GLU A 34 -1.09 -32.17 -4.02
C GLU A 34 -1.97 -31.00 -4.41
N ASP A 35 -3.28 -31.23 -4.65
CA ASP A 35 -4.25 -30.16 -4.95
C ASP A 35 -4.40 -29.19 -3.76
N LYS A 36 -4.41 -29.70 -2.53
CA LYS A 36 -4.45 -28.89 -1.31
C LYS A 36 -3.19 -28.03 -1.14
N GLN A 37 -2.01 -28.61 -1.43
CA GLN A 37 -0.76 -27.87 -1.37
C GLN A 37 -0.73 -26.74 -2.41
N GLN A 38 -1.12 -27.02 -3.66
CA GLN A 38 -1.19 -25.99 -4.70
C GLN A 38 -2.20 -24.90 -4.35
N LEU A 39 -3.39 -25.29 -3.87
CA LEU A 39 -4.39 -24.35 -3.43
C LEU A 39 -3.92 -23.44 -2.28
N ALA A 40 -3.13 -23.98 -1.37
CA ALA A 40 -2.53 -23.20 -0.27
C ALA A 40 -1.49 -22.19 -0.77
N GLU A 41 -0.69 -22.52 -1.79
CA GLU A 41 0.21 -21.58 -2.47
C GLU A 41 -0.59 -20.47 -3.15
N ASP A 42 -1.59 -20.84 -3.93
CA ASP A 42 -2.48 -19.89 -4.62
C ASP A 42 -3.21 -18.97 -3.62
N ALA A 43 -3.66 -19.51 -2.48
CA ALA A 43 -4.30 -18.78 -1.41
C ALA A 43 -3.35 -17.76 -0.76
N TYR A 44 -2.08 -18.10 -0.62
CA TYR A 44 -1.08 -17.17 -0.11
C TYR A 44 -0.90 -15.97 -1.07
N LEU A 45 -0.76 -16.25 -2.37
CA LEU A 45 -0.65 -15.20 -3.39
C LEU A 45 -1.91 -14.34 -3.46
N TYR A 46 -3.09 -14.95 -3.36
CA TYR A 46 -4.36 -14.24 -3.36
C TYR A 46 -4.54 -13.36 -2.12
N GLY A 47 -4.21 -13.87 -0.93
CA GLY A 47 -4.62 -13.32 0.35
C GLY A 47 -3.58 -12.44 1.05
N LEU A 48 -2.30 -12.45 0.65
CA LEU A 48 -1.25 -11.74 1.39
C LEU A 48 -1.53 -10.23 1.53
N GLN A 49 -1.91 -9.55 0.45
CA GLN A 49 -2.22 -8.12 0.48
C GLN A 49 -3.39 -7.81 1.43
N GLN A 50 -4.39 -8.67 1.44
CA GLN A 50 -5.58 -8.54 2.29
C GLN A 50 -5.22 -8.71 3.77
N THR A 51 -4.42 -9.71 4.11
CA THR A 51 -3.97 -9.93 5.49
C THR A 51 -3.09 -8.78 5.99
N VAL A 52 -2.24 -8.22 5.14
CA VAL A 52 -1.42 -7.04 5.45
C VAL A 52 -2.30 -5.80 5.71
N PHE A 53 -3.32 -5.58 4.90
CA PHE A 53 -4.28 -4.50 5.10
C PHE A 53 -5.04 -4.68 6.42
N TYR A 54 -5.54 -5.89 6.67
CA TYR A 54 -6.33 -6.21 7.85
C TYR A 54 -5.53 -5.95 9.14
N GLU A 55 -4.29 -6.37 9.17
CA GLU A 55 -3.38 -6.14 10.28
C GLU A 55 -3.09 -4.65 10.53
N ALA A 56 -2.79 -3.91 9.47
CA ALA A 56 -2.57 -2.49 9.59
C ALA A 56 -3.85 -1.80 10.12
N ARG A 57 -5.03 -2.17 9.60
CA ARG A 57 -6.31 -1.69 10.13
C ARG A 57 -6.46 -1.98 11.62
N PHE A 58 -6.10 -3.19 12.06
CA PHE A 58 -6.13 -3.53 13.48
C PHE A 58 -5.27 -2.56 14.31
N ASN A 59 -4.02 -2.35 13.90
CA ASN A 59 -3.09 -1.49 14.64
C ASN A 59 -3.49 -0.01 14.64
N TYR A 60 -4.06 0.50 13.55
CA TYR A 60 -4.47 1.91 13.42
C TYR A 60 -5.87 2.19 14.01
N ALA A 61 -6.79 1.24 13.92
CA ALA A 61 -8.20 1.48 14.21
C ALA A 61 -8.77 0.70 15.41
N GLN A 62 -8.11 -0.35 15.90
CA GLN A 62 -8.65 -1.26 16.91
C GLN A 62 -7.73 -1.44 18.13
N ASN A 63 -6.42 -1.42 17.96
CA ASN A 63 -5.44 -1.70 19.00
C ASN A 63 -5.05 -0.42 19.74
N GLU A 64 -5.74 -0.13 20.87
CA GLU A 64 -5.46 1.03 21.70
C GLU A 64 -4.04 1.06 22.29
N GLY A 65 -3.33 -0.06 22.30
CA GLY A 65 -1.93 -0.17 22.74
C GLY A 65 -0.91 0.09 21.63
N SER A 66 -1.35 0.35 20.39
CA SER A 66 -0.46 0.64 19.27
C SER A 66 -0.09 2.12 19.24
N ASP A 67 1.19 2.43 19.00
CA ASP A 67 1.66 3.81 18.77
C ASP A 67 1.03 4.45 17.51
N ALA A 68 0.49 3.63 16.61
CA ALA A 68 -0.19 4.09 15.41
C ALA A 68 -1.70 4.33 15.61
N PHE A 69 -2.26 3.98 16.78
CA PHE A 69 -3.69 3.99 17.02
C PHE A 69 -4.29 5.39 16.91
N ALA A 70 -5.32 5.51 16.09
CA ALA A 70 -6.10 6.74 15.95
C ALA A 70 -7.61 6.49 15.98
N GLY A 71 -8.05 5.24 15.82
CA GLY A 71 -9.43 4.86 15.63
C GLY A 71 -9.87 4.96 14.17
N VAL A 72 -11.17 4.76 13.94
CA VAL A 72 -11.77 4.79 12.59
C VAL A 72 -12.09 6.24 12.19
N ASN A 73 -11.98 6.56 10.90
CA ASN A 73 -12.32 7.87 10.32
C ASN A 73 -11.49 9.04 10.90
N ARG A 74 -10.24 8.78 11.21
CA ARG A 74 -9.31 9.77 11.77
C ARG A 74 -7.92 9.61 11.21
N TRP A 75 -7.22 10.73 11.08
CA TRP A 75 -5.80 10.73 10.75
C TRP A 75 -4.94 10.33 11.96
N SER A 76 -4.07 9.35 11.79
CA SER A 76 -2.90 9.11 12.60
C SER A 76 -1.73 9.84 11.99
N LEU A 77 -1.13 10.78 12.72
CA LEU A 77 0.05 11.50 12.26
C LEU A 77 1.27 10.60 12.42
N VAL A 78 1.99 10.35 11.34
CA VAL A 78 3.22 9.56 11.42
C VAL A 78 4.27 10.33 12.20
N ASN A 79 4.81 9.73 13.26
CA ASN A 79 5.75 10.34 14.21
C ASN A 79 5.20 11.66 14.79
N ASP A 80 3.91 11.72 15.08
CA ASP A 80 3.22 12.90 15.64
C ASP A 80 3.44 14.19 14.82
N GLY A 81 3.68 14.07 13.51
CA GLY A 81 3.99 15.19 12.61
C GLY A 81 5.45 15.68 12.70
N GLU A 82 6.23 15.14 13.60
CA GLU A 82 7.65 15.44 13.72
C GLU A 82 8.48 14.78 12.60
N PRO A 83 9.70 15.28 12.32
CA PRO A 83 10.61 14.61 11.40
C PRO A 83 10.90 13.18 11.84
N ILE A 84 10.80 12.25 10.89
CA ILE A 84 11.08 10.85 11.17
C ILE A 84 12.56 10.66 11.49
N ASP A 85 12.84 10.05 12.61
CA ASP A 85 14.18 9.80 13.13
C ASP A 85 14.43 8.30 13.38
N THR A 86 15.50 8.00 14.11
CA THR A 86 15.94 6.63 14.40
C THR A 86 15.10 5.90 15.45
N LYS A 87 14.23 6.61 16.17
CA LYS A 87 13.33 6.03 17.17
C LYS A 87 12.06 5.49 16.54
N PHE A 88 11.67 6.08 15.42
CA PHE A 88 10.46 5.65 14.71
C PHE A 88 10.65 4.26 14.09
N LYS A 89 9.84 3.29 14.52
CA LYS A 89 9.90 1.88 14.09
C LYS A 89 8.55 1.32 13.60
N ALA A 90 7.50 2.13 13.60
CA ALA A 90 6.18 1.68 13.21
C ALA A 90 6.07 1.32 11.71
N ILE A 91 6.81 2.04 10.86
CA ILE A 91 6.82 1.82 9.41
C ILE A 91 8.27 1.81 8.93
N VAL A 92 8.58 0.90 8.03
CA VAL A 92 9.93 0.83 7.45
C VAL A 92 9.98 1.60 6.12
N THR A 93 11.18 1.92 5.68
CA THR A 93 11.46 2.63 4.42
C THR A 93 10.66 3.91 4.23
N VAL A 94 10.31 4.61 5.31
CA VAL A 94 9.68 5.93 5.25
C VAL A 94 10.62 6.97 4.65
N ASN A 95 10.09 8.01 4.02
CA ASN A 95 10.93 9.07 3.48
C ASN A 95 11.18 10.19 4.52
N ALA A 96 12.43 10.55 4.72
CA ALA A 96 12.83 11.64 5.63
C ALA A 96 12.35 13.03 5.16
N THR A 97 12.05 13.18 3.88
CA THR A 97 11.61 14.44 3.25
C THR A 97 10.10 14.50 3.03
N THR A 98 9.33 13.76 3.82
CA THR A 98 7.86 13.74 3.71
C THR A 98 7.24 13.65 5.09
N ALA A 99 6.23 14.49 5.34
CA ALA A 99 5.31 14.36 6.45
C ALA A 99 4.09 13.53 5.99
N TYR A 100 3.61 12.65 6.85
CA TYR A 100 2.52 11.73 6.52
C TYR A 100 1.41 11.77 7.56
N ALA A 101 0.18 11.51 7.12
CA ALA A 101 -0.86 10.97 7.97
C ALA A 101 -1.55 9.80 7.26
N MET A 102 -2.00 8.84 8.05
CA MET A 102 -2.73 7.67 7.58
C MET A 102 -4.04 7.54 8.35
N GLY A 103 -5.10 7.12 7.68
CA GLY A 103 -6.40 6.94 8.33
C GLY A 103 -7.09 5.71 7.80
N PHE A 104 -7.47 4.78 8.68
CA PHE A 104 -8.39 3.72 8.33
C PHE A 104 -9.82 4.26 8.43
N CYS A 105 -10.57 4.11 7.35
CA CYS A 105 -11.86 4.71 7.14
C CYS A 105 -12.92 3.64 6.90
N ASP A 106 -14.15 3.97 7.29
CA ASP A 106 -15.33 3.16 7.03
C ASP A 106 -16.53 4.05 6.72
N THR A 107 -17.11 3.86 5.53
CA THR A 107 -18.33 4.56 5.08
C THR A 107 -19.61 3.78 5.37
N LYS A 108 -19.56 2.65 6.08
CA LYS A 108 -20.73 1.80 6.36
C LYS A 108 -21.88 2.57 7.02
N LYS A 109 -21.57 3.50 7.90
CA LYS A 109 -22.56 4.31 8.62
C LYS A 109 -23.05 5.50 7.79
N GLU A 110 -22.14 6.22 7.17
CA GLU A 110 -22.41 7.36 6.30
C GLU A 110 -21.18 7.69 5.44
N PRO A 111 -21.37 8.46 4.33
CA PRO A 111 -20.25 8.96 3.54
C PRO A 111 -19.27 9.82 4.33
N LEU A 112 -18.03 9.89 3.83
CA LEU A 112 -16.96 10.69 4.41
C LEU A 112 -16.54 11.81 3.46
N VAL A 113 -16.20 12.96 4.01
CA VAL A 113 -15.57 14.06 3.29
C VAL A 113 -14.12 14.19 3.71
N PHE A 114 -13.23 14.20 2.72
CA PHE A 114 -11.81 14.47 2.89
C PHE A 114 -11.54 15.91 2.44
N ASP A 115 -11.19 16.78 3.37
CA ASP A 115 -10.82 18.15 3.03
C ASP A 115 -9.29 18.28 2.99
N MET A 116 -8.81 18.82 1.87
CA MET A 116 -7.42 19.14 1.63
C MET A 116 -7.25 20.67 1.63
N PRO A 117 -6.36 21.23 2.45
CA PRO A 117 -6.11 22.68 2.45
C PRO A 117 -5.39 23.14 1.19
N GLU A 118 -5.34 24.45 0.95
CA GLU A 118 -4.50 25.04 -0.09
C GLU A 118 -3.02 24.86 0.26
N VAL A 119 -2.22 24.32 -0.70
CA VAL A 119 -0.78 24.10 -0.53
C VAL A 119 -0.06 24.53 -1.81
N ILE A 120 0.56 25.70 -1.79
CA ILE A 120 1.10 26.36 -2.99
C ILE A 120 2.54 25.94 -3.27
N ASP A 121 3.37 25.74 -2.24
CA ASP A 121 4.83 25.78 -2.34
C ASP A 121 5.49 24.41 -2.33
N ARG A 122 4.73 23.30 -2.24
CA ARG A 122 5.30 21.95 -2.09
C ARG A 122 4.44 20.87 -2.70
N TYR A 123 5.05 19.71 -2.95
CA TYR A 123 4.34 18.49 -3.28
C TYR A 123 3.41 18.09 -2.14
N PHE A 124 2.19 17.72 -2.49
CA PHE A 124 1.29 16.99 -1.62
C PHE A 124 0.44 16.00 -2.42
N SER A 125 -0.04 14.97 -1.75
CA SER A 125 -0.98 13.99 -2.32
C SER A 125 -1.91 13.41 -1.28
N LEU A 126 -3.14 13.12 -1.67
CA LEU A 126 -4.08 12.22 -1.02
C LEU A 126 -4.22 10.98 -1.90
N GLN A 127 -4.23 9.81 -1.28
CA GLN A 127 -4.33 8.52 -1.92
C GLN A 127 -5.26 7.65 -1.10
N LEU A 128 -6.27 7.04 -1.74
CA LEU A 128 -7.19 6.09 -1.11
C LEU A 128 -6.97 4.70 -1.71
N MET A 129 -6.91 3.68 -0.85
CA MET A 129 -6.63 2.30 -1.23
C MET A 129 -7.56 1.34 -0.47
N ASP A 130 -8.07 0.32 -1.15
CA ASP A 130 -8.84 -0.75 -0.55
C ASP A 130 -7.94 -1.90 -0.01
N HIS A 131 -8.56 -2.95 0.52
CA HIS A 131 -7.87 -4.11 1.07
C HIS A 131 -7.16 -4.97 0.03
N TYR A 132 -7.50 -4.85 -1.25
CA TYR A 132 -6.77 -5.48 -2.35
C TYR A 132 -5.54 -4.70 -2.81
N GLY A 133 -5.28 -3.51 -2.24
CA GLY A 133 -4.21 -2.63 -2.68
C GLY A 133 -4.55 -1.86 -3.95
N ILE A 134 -5.83 -1.79 -4.33
CA ILE A 134 -6.28 -1.02 -5.49
C ILE A 134 -6.49 0.43 -5.07
N PHE A 135 -5.96 1.36 -5.86
CA PHE A 135 -6.06 2.79 -5.60
C PHE A 135 -7.29 3.38 -6.27
N TRP A 136 -8.16 3.98 -5.47
CA TRP A 136 -9.44 4.57 -5.91
C TRP A 136 -9.37 6.08 -6.10
N LEU A 137 -8.40 6.74 -5.49
CA LEU A 137 -8.18 8.17 -5.62
C LEU A 137 -6.70 8.51 -5.57
N TYR A 138 -6.28 9.33 -6.52
CA TYR A 138 -5.06 10.12 -6.45
C TYR A 138 -5.44 11.60 -6.57
N ALA A 139 -5.17 12.38 -5.54
CA ALA A 139 -5.40 13.82 -5.53
C ALA A 139 -4.14 14.53 -5.02
N GLY A 140 -4.03 15.81 -5.32
CA GLY A 140 -2.89 16.62 -4.93
C GLY A 140 -2.42 17.56 -6.04
N ASN A 141 -1.33 18.27 -5.83
CA ASN A 141 -0.89 19.31 -6.77
C ASN A 141 -0.50 18.79 -8.17
N GLN A 142 -0.18 17.50 -8.29
CA GLN A 142 0.06 16.87 -9.60
C GLN A 142 -1.22 16.67 -10.42
N PHE A 143 -2.39 16.62 -9.77
CA PHE A 143 -3.65 16.21 -10.40
C PHE A 143 -4.68 17.35 -10.44
N ASN A 144 -4.85 18.05 -9.31
CA ASN A 144 -5.95 18.98 -9.08
C ASN A 144 -5.46 20.42 -8.84
N GLY A 145 -4.15 20.67 -8.90
CA GLY A 145 -3.55 21.94 -8.57
C GLY A 145 -3.37 22.15 -7.06
N THR A 146 -3.14 23.39 -6.65
CA THR A 146 -2.71 23.75 -5.29
C THR A 146 -3.83 24.27 -4.39
N LYS A 147 -5.00 24.56 -4.93
CA LYS A 147 -6.15 25.10 -4.20
C LYS A 147 -6.73 24.08 -3.23
N ALA A 148 -7.36 24.58 -2.18
CA ALA A 148 -8.14 23.74 -1.28
C ALA A 148 -9.23 22.99 -2.07
N ASN A 149 -9.42 21.71 -1.73
CA ASN A 149 -10.45 20.87 -2.36
C ASN A 149 -11.01 19.87 -1.36
N SER A 150 -12.24 19.40 -1.62
CA SER A 150 -12.95 18.41 -0.81
C SER A 150 -13.36 17.22 -1.68
N TYR A 151 -13.19 16.01 -1.16
CA TYR A 151 -13.58 14.77 -1.84
C TYR A 151 -14.62 14.03 -1.02
N LEU A 152 -15.76 13.72 -1.65
CA LEU A 152 -16.85 12.96 -1.05
C LEU A 152 -16.69 11.46 -1.39
N ILE A 153 -16.53 10.63 -0.36
CA ILE A 153 -16.36 9.20 -0.50
C ILE A 153 -17.66 8.49 -0.14
N LEU A 154 -18.22 7.79 -1.11
CA LEU A 154 -19.50 7.09 -1.00
C LEU A 154 -19.28 5.58 -0.91
N PRO A 155 -20.05 4.87 -0.08
CA PRO A 155 -20.18 3.43 -0.22
C PRO A 155 -20.97 3.09 -1.49
N GLU A 156 -20.70 1.94 -2.09
CA GLU A 156 -21.45 1.46 -3.22
C GLU A 156 -22.96 1.36 -2.89
N GLY A 157 -23.78 1.79 -3.84
CA GLY A 157 -25.23 1.77 -3.67
C GLY A 157 -25.82 2.88 -2.78
N TYR A 158 -25.02 3.88 -2.41
CA TYR A 158 -25.52 5.04 -1.65
C TYR A 158 -26.73 5.69 -2.34
N LYS A 159 -27.81 5.96 -1.57
CA LYS A 159 -29.08 6.54 -2.06
C LYS A 159 -29.40 7.91 -1.48
N GLY A 160 -28.52 8.42 -0.60
CA GLY A 160 -28.72 9.75 0.00
C GLY A 160 -28.41 10.89 -0.99
N SER A 161 -28.69 12.12 -0.55
CA SER A 161 -28.43 13.31 -1.34
C SER A 161 -26.91 13.63 -1.34
N ILE A 162 -26.41 14.01 -2.51
CA ILE A 162 -25.06 14.55 -2.68
C ILE A 162 -25.16 16.07 -2.68
N PRO A 163 -24.42 16.79 -1.81
CA PRO A 163 -24.41 18.24 -1.82
C PRO A 163 -23.96 18.80 -3.17
N ALA A 164 -24.68 19.83 -3.67
CA ALA A 164 -24.40 20.42 -4.98
C ALA A 164 -23.03 21.13 -5.07
N SER A 165 -22.34 21.28 -3.94
CA SER A 165 -20.97 21.84 -3.88
C SER A 165 -19.89 20.89 -4.42
N PHE A 166 -20.17 19.59 -4.54
CA PHE A 166 -19.21 18.62 -5.09
C PHE A 166 -19.36 18.51 -6.61
N ALA A 167 -18.25 18.72 -7.32
CA ALA A 167 -18.17 18.32 -8.73
C ALA A 167 -18.16 16.79 -8.87
N THR A 168 -18.59 16.29 -10.02
CA THR A 168 -18.63 14.82 -10.26
C THR A 168 -17.28 14.17 -10.05
N THR A 169 -16.17 14.83 -10.39
CA THR A 169 -14.80 14.36 -10.22
C THR A 169 -14.32 14.34 -8.77
N GLU A 170 -15.08 14.94 -7.85
CA GLU A 170 -14.79 14.96 -6.42
C GLU A 170 -15.60 13.93 -5.64
N VAL A 171 -16.49 13.20 -6.33
CA VAL A 171 -17.32 12.15 -5.74
C VAL A 171 -16.76 10.78 -6.14
N ILE A 172 -16.27 10.03 -5.16
CA ILE A 172 -15.64 8.73 -5.36
C ILE A 172 -16.49 7.66 -4.68
N THR A 173 -16.89 6.64 -5.43
CA THR A 173 -17.61 5.49 -4.89
C THR A 173 -16.68 4.30 -4.75
N LEU A 174 -16.58 3.73 -3.54
CA LEU A 174 -15.77 2.55 -3.27
C LEU A 174 -16.68 1.31 -3.09
N PRO A 175 -16.27 0.13 -3.62
CA PRO A 175 -17.01 -1.10 -3.41
C PRO A 175 -16.92 -1.58 -1.96
N SER A 176 -15.76 -1.44 -1.31
CA SER A 176 -15.59 -1.71 0.12
C SER A 176 -15.92 -0.47 0.94
N THR A 177 -16.61 -0.65 2.07
CA THR A 177 -16.84 0.47 3.00
C THR A 177 -15.58 0.78 3.80
N SER A 178 -14.71 -0.23 4.05
CA SER A 178 -13.42 -0.09 4.72
C SER A 178 -12.29 0.16 3.70
N PHE A 179 -11.47 1.17 3.96
CA PHE A 179 -10.33 1.56 3.12
C PHE A 179 -9.30 2.35 3.94
N ILE A 180 -8.12 2.58 3.37
CA ILE A 180 -7.11 3.45 3.97
C ILE A 180 -6.91 4.71 3.12
N GLY A 181 -6.82 5.86 3.81
CA GLY A 181 -6.34 7.11 3.25
C GLY A 181 -4.90 7.38 3.68
N VAL A 182 -4.10 7.92 2.77
CA VAL A 182 -2.72 8.35 3.04
C VAL A 182 -2.52 9.72 2.45
N VAL A 183 -2.11 10.68 3.29
CA VAL A 183 -1.67 12.00 2.83
C VAL A 183 -0.16 12.13 2.97
N ARG A 184 0.44 12.84 2.02
CA ARG A 184 1.88 13.13 1.97
C ARG A 184 2.09 14.59 1.67
N TYR A 185 2.94 15.24 2.45
CA TYR A 185 3.40 16.62 2.24
C TYR A 185 4.91 16.65 2.20
N ALA A 186 5.50 17.23 1.16
CA ALA A 186 6.96 17.36 1.10
C ALA A 186 7.49 18.18 2.27
N ARG A 187 8.52 17.65 2.93
CA ARG A 187 9.28 18.30 4.01
C ARG A 187 10.62 18.77 3.44
N LYS A 188 10.74 20.07 3.21
CA LYS A 188 11.92 20.65 2.56
C LYS A 188 13.13 20.71 3.50
N ASP A 189 12.92 21.04 4.77
CA ASP A 189 13.97 21.08 5.79
C ASP A 189 13.49 20.45 7.11
N PRO A 190 13.87 19.17 7.38
CA PRO A 190 13.49 18.49 8.61
C PRO A 190 14.12 19.08 9.88
N SER A 191 15.12 19.97 9.76
CA SER A 191 15.77 20.64 10.90
C SER A 191 15.10 21.97 11.26
N SER A 192 14.26 22.51 10.40
CA SER A 192 13.62 23.82 10.59
C SER A 192 12.35 23.71 11.45
N LYS A 193 12.35 24.36 12.62
CA LYS A 193 11.16 24.46 13.48
C LYS A 193 9.98 25.15 12.79
N THR A 194 10.26 26.14 11.95
CA THR A 194 9.23 26.82 11.15
C THR A 194 8.59 25.88 10.15
N GLU A 195 9.39 25.04 9.48
CA GLU A 195 8.90 24.02 8.54
C GLU A 195 8.06 22.95 9.25
N ILE A 196 8.51 22.49 10.42
CA ILE A 196 7.78 21.52 11.23
C ILE A 196 6.40 22.09 11.62
N LYS A 197 6.39 23.34 12.15
CA LYS A 197 5.13 23.99 12.52
C LYS A 197 4.20 24.16 11.32
N LEU A 198 4.71 24.64 10.18
CA LEU A 198 3.92 24.79 8.96
C LEU A 198 3.26 23.50 8.51
N LEU A 199 4.02 22.38 8.51
CA LEU A 199 3.48 21.08 8.14
C LEU A 199 2.44 20.56 9.14
N ASN A 200 2.63 20.80 10.42
CA ASN A 200 1.66 20.44 11.44
C ASN A 200 0.37 21.28 11.30
N ASP A 201 0.47 22.58 10.97
CA ASP A 201 -0.68 23.42 10.67
C ASP A 201 -1.45 22.89 9.43
N ILE A 202 -0.75 22.52 8.35
CA ILE A 202 -1.35 21.93 7.13
C ILE A 202 -2.02 20.59 7.47
N LEU A 203 -1.37 19.72 8.23
CA LEU A 203 -1.93 18.43 8.65
C LEU A 203 -3.18 18.61 9.54
N ALA A 204 -3.22 19.65 10.36
CA ALA A 204 -4.39 19.97 11.20
C ALA A 204 -5.61 20.44 10.39
N GLU A 205 -5.38 21.08 9.23
CA GLU A 205 -6.45 21.48 8.30
C GLU A 205 -6.85 20.34 7.34
N THR A 206 -6.06 19.27 7.25
CA THR A 206 -6.39 18.09 6.46
C THR A 206 -7.33 17.20 7.27
N THR A 207 -8.59 17.06 6.85
CA THR A 207 -9.61 16.42 7.69
C THR A 207 -10.28 15.22 7.03
N ILE A 208 -10.79 14.31 7.86
CA ILE A 208 -11.74 13.25 7.51
C ILE A 208 -12.99 13.52 8.33
N THR A 209 -14.12 13.81 7.69
CA THR A 209 -15.32 14.22 8.38
C THR A 209 -16.53 13.46 7.86
N PRO A 210 -17.35 12.82 8.72
CA PRO A 210 -18.64 12.29 8.32
C PRO A 210 -19.52 13.35 7.65
N LEU A 211 -20.21 12.98 6.56
CA LEU A 211 -20.95 13.93 5.71
C LEU A 211 -21.97 14.75 6.50
N SER A 212 -22.69 14.12 7.43
CA SER A 212 -23.67 14.80 8.28
C SER A 212 -23.02 15.89 9.16
N LYS A 213 -21.84 15.62 9.72
CA LYS A 213 -21.07 16.58 10.52
C LYS A 213 -20.47 17.69 9.66
N TRP A 214 -20.01 17.34 8.44
CA TRP A 214 -19.47 18.32 7.50
C TRP A 214 -20.51 19.35 7.08
N ILE A 215 -21.74 18.89 6.76
CA ILE A 215 -22.87 19.78 6.43
C ILE A 215 -23.23 20.65 7.66
N ALA A 216 -23.35 20.06 8.85
CA ALA A 216 -23.66 20.76 10.08
C ALA A 216 -22.59 21.82 10.45
N ASN A 217 -21.33 21.62 10.01
CA ASN A 217 -20.23 22.56 10.20
C ASN A 217 -20.10 23.60 9.08
N GLY A 218 -21.18 23.84 8.33
CA GLY A 218 -21.19 24.81 7.25
C GLY A 218 -20.38 24.42 6.03
N ASN A 219 -20.40 23.16 5.66
CA ASN A 219 -19.65 22.56 4.56
C ASN A 219 -18.13 22.69 4.73
N LYS A 220 -17.64 22.40 5.91
CA LYS A 220 -16.22 22.43 6.26
C LYS A 220 -15.84 21.23 7.11
N GLY A 221 -14.62 20.78 6.95
CA GLY A 221 -14.03 19.72 7.74
C GLY A 221 -13.99 20.04 9.23
N VAL A 222 -14.13 19.01 10.04
CA VAL A 222 -13.99 19.10 11.49
C VAL A 222 -12.57 18.67 11.84
N LYS A 223 -11.79 19.58 12.44
CA LYS A 223 -10.41 19.29 12.86
C LYS A 223 -10.38 18.12 13.83
N ARG A 224 -9.33 17.34 13.74
CA ARG A 224 -9.08 16.25 14.68
C ARG A 224 -9.17 16.77 16.11
N SER A 225 -9.97 16.09 16.92
CA SER A 225 -10.02 16.30 18.37
C SER A 225 -9.38 15.13 19.11
N ASP A 226 -8.80 15.38 20.27
CA ASP A 226 -8.23 14.34 21.14
C ASP A 226 -9.28 13.59 21.97
N LYS A 227 -10.58 13.84 21.68
CA LYS A 227 -11.70 13.17 22.36
C LYS A 227 -11.83 11.71 21.93
N ALA A 228 -12.53 10.94 22.78
CA ALA A 228 -12.74 9.51 22.64
C ALA A 228 -13.02 9.05 21.20
N ILE A 229 -12.36 7.98 20.83
CA ILE A 229 -12.36 7.38 19.51
C ILE A 229 -13.44 6.30 19.52
N GLU A 230 -14.36 6.37 18.56
CA GLU A 230 -15.32 5.30 18.34
C GLU A 230 -14.62 4.17 17.57
N LEU A 231 -14.56 2.99 18.15
CA LEU A 231 -13.99 1.80 17.49
C LEU A 231 -14.99 1.11 16.55
N GLY A 232 -16.29 1.52 16.61
CA GLY A 232 -17.34 0.92 15.80
C GLY A 232 -17.46 -0.58 15.99
N ASP A 233 -17.90 -1.26 14.92
CA ASP A 233 -18.08 -2.73 14.90
C ASP A 233 -16.76 -3.50 14.94
N TYR A 234 -15.63 -2.85 14.73
CA TYR A 234 -14.31 -3.49 14.73
C TYR A 234 -13.88 -4.07 16.08
N LYS A 235 -14.52 -3.69 17.19
CA LYS A 235 -14.31 -4.35 18.49
C LYS A 235 -14.64 -5.84 18.47
N GLN A 236 -15.52 -6.26 17.58
CA GLN A 236 -16.00 -7.64 17.50
C GLN A 236 -15.05 -8.57 16.74
N PHE A 237 -14.13 -8.01 15.95
CA PHE A 237 -13.18 -8.83 15.19
C PHE A 237 -12.08 -9.37 16.11
N PRO A 238 -11.70 -10.65 15.96
CA PRO A 238 -10.58 -11.22 16.69
C PRO A 238 -9.33 -10.38 16.51
N ARG A 239 -8.57 -10.23 17.57
CA ARG A 239 -7.29 -9.52 17.51
C ARG A 239 -6.29 -10.39 16.75
N MET A 240 -5.75 -9.88 15.68
CA MET A 240 -4.60 -10.48 15.04
C MET A 240 -3.41 -10.37 16.00
N LYS A 241 -2.77 -11.48 16.31
CA LYS A 241 -1.56 -11.48 17.12
C LYS A 241 -0.43 -10.89 16.28
N GLU A 242 0.05 -9.71 16.68
CA GLU A 242 1.34 -9.12 16.24
C GLU A 242 1.80 -9.43 14.81
N ILE A 243 0.90 -9.41 13.83
CA ILE A 243 1.27 -9.53 12.43
C ILE A 243 1.51 -8.12 11.91
N THR A 244 2.72 -7.78 11.52
CA THR A 244 3.02 -6.56 10.79
C THR A 244 3.37 -6.92 9.35
N SER A 245 3.13 -6.04 8.38
CA SER A 245 3.52 -6.23 6.98
C SER A 245 4.97 -6.70 6.82
N ARG A 246 5.74 -6.61 7.87
CA ARG A 246 7.13 -7.02 7.98
C ARG A 246 7.34 -8.31 8.75
N GLN A 247 6.33 -8.81 9.38
CA GLN A 247 6.36 -10.08 10.07
C GLN A 247 5.81 -11.23 9.23
N VAL A 248 5.59 -10.99 7.93
CA VAL A 248 5.30 -12.05 6.96
C VAL A 248 6.25 -13.24 7.13
N ASP A 249 7.52 -12.98 7.48
CA ASP A 249 8.51 -14.02 7.79
C ASP A 249 8.25 -14.79 9.08
N LYS A 250 7.42 -14.27 9.96
CA LYS A 250 7.07 -14.87 11.26
C LYS A 250 5.69 -15.51 11.27
N GLN A 251 4.85 -15.26 10.24
CA GLN A 251 3.57 -15.95 10.10
C GLN A 251 3.79 -17.44 9.90
N ASN A 252 2.91 -18.24 10.43
CA ASN A 252 2.74 -19.63 10.11
C ASN A 252 1.46 -19.82 9.28
N ALA A 253 1.28 -21.02 8.73
CA ALA A 253 0.14 -21.33 7.90
C ALA A 253 -1.20 -21.20 8.65
N GLU A 254 -1.27 -21.64 9.92
CA GLU A 254 -2.46 -21.54 10.75
C GLU A 254 -2.94 -20.10 10.89
N ASP A 255 -2.01 -19.21 11.30
CA ASP A 255 -2.32 -17.79 11.47
C ASP A 255 -2.78 -17.17 10.13
N PHE A 256 -2.05 -17.43 9.05
CA PHE A 256 -2.35 -16.88 7.73
C PHE A 256 -3.75 -17.27 7.26
N PHE A 257 -4.08 -18.58 7.24
CA PHE A 257 -5.38 -19.03 6.75
C PHE A 257 -6.54 -18.60 7.65
N THR A 258 -6.30 -18.54 8.95
CA THR A 258 -7.28 -18.01 9.91
C THR A 258 -7.59 -16.54 9.60
N PHE A 259 -6.56 -15.73 9.35
CA PHE A 259 -6.75 -14.31 9.04
C PHE A 259 -7.35 -14.07 7.67
N LEU A 260 -6.95 -14.85 6.66
CA LEU A 260 -7.58 -14.78 5.35
C LEU A 260 -9.07 -15.08 5.44
N ASN A 261 -9.46 -16.10 6.21
CA ASN A 261 -10.87 -16.40 6.42
C ASN A 261 -11.62 -15.30 7.19
N LEU A 262 -10.97 -14.64 8.15
CA LEU A 262 -11.56 -13.47 8.83
C LEU A 262 -11.78 -12.30 7.87
N ASP A 263 -10.80 -11.99 7.02
CA ASP A 263 -10.92 -10.92 6.03
C ASP A 263 -12.06 -11.18 5.04
N LEU A 264 -12.17 -12.40 4.51
CA LEU A 264 -13.25 -12.81 3.60
C LEU A 264 -14.64 -12.78 4.24
N ASN A 265 -14.72 -12.81 5.58
CA ASN A 265 -15.96 -12.70 6.35
C ASN A 265 -16.19 -11.29 6.90
N ASP A 266 -15.30 -10.36 6.68
CA ASP A 266 -15.46 -8.97 7.12
C ASP A 266 -16.60 -8.29 6.35
N PRO A 267 -17.65 -7.81 7.03
CA PRO A 267 -18.79 -7.17 6.35
C PRO A 267 -18.44 -5.81 5.74
N THR A 268 -17.24 -5.27 5.99
CA THR A 268 -16.79 -3.97 5.47
C THR A 268 -15.92 -4.09 4.23
N THR A 269 -15.51 -5.30 3.87
CA THR A 269 -14.76 -5.59 2.65
C THR A 269 -15.68 -6.17 1.58
N ALA A 270 -15.59 -5.67 0.36
CA ALA A 270 -16.30 -6.21 -0.78
C ALA A 270 -15.38 -7.15 -1.55
N LEU A 271 -15.91 -8.26 -2.00
CA LEU A 271 -15.25 -9.08 -3.01
C LEU A 271 -15.20 -8.29 -4.32
N VAL A 272 -14.16 -8.49 -5.12
CA VAL A 272 -14.09 -7.92 -6.46
C VAL A 272 -15.26 -8.46 -7.28
N LYS A 273 -16.09 -7.57 -7.83
CA LYS A 273 -17.22 -7.94 -8.65
C LYS A 273 -16.76 -8.18 -10.08
N ASP A 274 -17.45 -9.09 -10.75
CA ASP A 274 -17.34 -9.37 -12.19
C ASP A 274 -15.98 -9.94 -12.64
N SER A 275 -15.14 -10.40 -11.73
CA SER A 275 -13.95 -11.18 -12.06
C SER A 275 -14.25 -12.67 -11.95
N LYS A 276 -14.22 -13.35 -13.07
CA LYS A 276 -14.42 -14.81 -13.15
C LYS A 276 -13.33 -15.54 -12.34
N GLU A 277 -12.09 -15.11 -12.49
CA GLU A 277 -10.93 -15.68 -11.83
C GLU A 277 -11.00 -15.52 -10.30
N GLU A 278 -11.51 -14.40 -9.82
CA GLU A 278 -11.73 -14.17 -8.39
C GLU A 278 -12.78 -15.12 -7.84
N PHE A 279 -13.90 -15.27 -8.53
CA PHE A 279 -14.94 -16.24 -8.13
C PHE A 279 -14.45 -17.67 -8.15
N GLU A 280 -13.67 -18.08 -9.15
CA GLU A 280 -13.05 -19.40 -9.23
C GLU A 280 -12.07 -19.64 -8.07
N MET A 281 -11.25 -18.63 -7.70
CA MET A 281 -10.39 -18.71 -6.54
C MET A 281 -11.18 -18.90 -5.25
N LEU A 282 -12.22 -18.09 -5.03
CA LEU A 282 -13.07 -18.20 -3.84
C LEU A 282 -13.80 -19.56 -3.78
N ALA A 283 -14.23 -20.09 -4.92
CA ALA A 283 -14.83 -21.42 -4.98
C ALA A 283 -13.81 -22.51 -4.57
N ARG A 284 -12.59 -22.43 -5.06
CA ARG A 284 -11.51 -23.36 -4.68
C ARG A 284 -11.13 -23.24 -3.19
N LEU A 285 -11.03 -22.02 -2.65
CA LEU A 285 -10.76 -21.79 -1.23
C LEU A 285 -11.85 -22.41 -0.33
N SER A 286 -13.10 -22.43 -0.80
CA SER A 286 -14.20 -23.04 -0.05
C SER A 286 -14.02 -24.55 0.16
N GLU A 287 -13.27 -25.23 -0.73
CA GLU A 287 -12.97 -26.67 -0.63
C GLU A 287 -12.05 -27.02 0.55
N ILE A 288 -11.31 -26.02 1.07
CA ILE A 288 -10.48 -26.14 2.30
C ILE A 288 -11.12 -25.41 3.50
N GLY A 289 -12.38 -25.00 3.40
CA GLY A 289 -13.12 -24.36 4.48
C GLY A 289 -12.89 -22.86 4.62
N ILE A 290 -12.27 -22.19 3.63
CA ILE A 290 -11.98 -20.76 3.63
C ILE A 290 -12.95 -20.06 2.67
N GLY A 291 -13.68 -19.04 3.16
CA GLY A 291 -14.58 -18.24 2.33
C GLY A 291 -15.68 -17.57 3.11
N LYS A 292 -16.47 -16.77 2.40
CA LYS A 292 -17.59 -16.04 3.00
C LYS A 292 -18.67 -17.00 3.53
N GLY A 293 -19.02 -16.82 4.80
CA GLY A 293 -19.96 -17.68 5.51
C GLY A 293 -19.37 -19.00 6.00
N LEU A 294 -18.07 -19.24 5.75
CA LEU A 294 -17.35 -20.42 6.24
C LEU A 294 -16.53 -20.09 7.49
N SER A 295 -16.32 -21.12 8.30
CA SER A 295 -15.50 -21.04 9.52
C SER A 295 -14.30 -21.98 9.37
N PHE A 296 -13.14 -21.42 9.09
CA PHE A 296 -11.89 -22.17 9.02
C PHE A 296 -11.38 -22.46 10.43
N ASP A 297 -11.15 -23.71 10.75
CA ASP A 297 -10.58 -24.18 12.01
C ASP A 297 -9.41 -25.12 11.73
N TRP A 298 -8.21 -24.63 11.99
CA TRP A 298 -6.98 -25.38 11.81
C TRP A 298 -6.95 -26.67 12.65
N SER A 299 -7.52 -26.63 13.87
CA SER A 299 -7.52 -27.78 14.78
C SER A 299 -8.33 -28.96 14.25
N GLN A 300 -9.32 -28.70 13.39
CA GLN A 300 -10.19 -29.71 12.77
C GLN A 300 -9.59 -30.32 11.51
N GLN A 301 -8.48 -29.80 11.00
CA GLN A 301 -7.80 -30.39 9.84
C GLN A 301 -7.00 -31.64 10.25
N ASP A 302 -7.05 -32.68 9.39
CA ASP A 302 -6.18 -33.84 9.58
C ASP A 302 -4.69 -33.48 9.33
N GLU A 303 -3.77 -34.29 9.86
CA GLU A 303 -2.32 -33.98 9.80
C GLU A 303 -1.77 -33.89 8.38
N GLN A 304 -2.27 -34.70 7.43
CA GLN A 304 -1.86 -34.64 6.03
C GLN A 304 -2.31 -33.33 5.39
N THR A 305 -3.53 -32.87 5.71
CA THR A 305 -4.04 -31.57 5.26
C THR A 305 -3.22 -30.43 5.85
N LYS A 306 -2.94 -30.42 7.16
CA LYS A 306 -2.09 -29.42 7.80
C LYS A 306 -0.70 -29.34 7.16
N GLU A 307 -0.10 -30.49 6.87
CA GLU A 307 1.21 -30.56 6.19
C GLU A 307 1.14 -29.98 4.77
N ALA A 308 0.12 -30.32 4.00
CA ALA A 308 -0.08 -29.79 2.64
C ALA A 308 -0.29 -28.27 2.66
N LEU A 309 -1.16 -27.76 3.53
CA LEU A 309 -1.41 -26.34 3.69
C LEU A 309 -0.14 -25.59 4.13
N SER A 310 0.65 -26.16 5.05
CA SER A 310 1.90 -25.57 5.49
C SER A 310 2.94 -25.52 4.37
N LYS A 311 3.08 -26.56 3.58
CA LYS A 311 4.00 -26.61 2.43
C LYS A 311 3.61 -25.59 1.36
N GLY A 312 2.32 -25.51 1.03
CA GLY A 312 1.83 -24.52 0.06
C GLY A 312 2.01 -23.09 0.53
N PHE A 313 1.74 -22.81 1.80
CA PHE A 313 2.01 -21.51 2.41
C PHE A 313 3.49 -21.12 2.29
N GLU A 314 4.42 -22.01 2.64
CA GLU A 314 5.86 -21.77 2.53
C GLU A 314 6.31 -21.58 1.07
N SER A 315 5.75 -22.37 0.15
CA SER A 315 6.00 -22.26 -1.28
C SER A 315 5.57 -20.89 -1.81
N GLY A 316 4.35 -20.43 -1.51
CA GLY A 316 3.84 -19.11 -1.88
C GLY A 316 4.70 -17.98 -1.29
N ARG A 317 5.08 -18.10 -0.01
CA ARG A 317 5.95 -17.13 0.64
C ARG A 317 7.32 -17.04 -0.03
N MET A 318 7.92 -18.18 -0.38
CA MET A 318 9.20 -18.23 -1.08
C MET A 318 9.09 -17.64 -2.48
N LEU A 319 8.01 -17.94 -3.19
CA LEU A 319 7.75 -17.41 -4.53
C LEU A 319 7.65 -15.87 -4.51
N VAL A 320 6.93 -15.29 -3.56
CA VAL A 320 6.85 -13.82 -3.40
C VAL A 320 8.22 -13.21 -3.13
N LYS A 321 9.01 -13.81 -2.22
CA LYS A 321 10.36 -13.32 -1.90
C LYS A 321 11.32 -13.38 -3.08
N THR A 322 11.27 -14.44 -3.84
CA THR A 322 12.15 -14.65 -5.01
C THR A 322 11.73 -13.72 -6.14
N SER A 323 10.45 -13.76 -6.51
CA SER A 323 9.90 -12.93 -7.60
C SER A 323 9.99 -11.44 -7.30
N GLY A 324 9.82 -11.05 -6.04
CA GLY A 324 9.97 -9.65 -5.62
C GLY A 324 11.37 -9.07 -5.86
N LYS A 325 12.39 -9.92 -6.01
CA LYS A 325 13.76 -9.52 -6.37
C LYS A 325 14.03 -9.64 -7.87
N GLU A 326 13.54 -10.70 -8.48
CA GLU A 326 13.82 -11.05 -9.88
C GLU A 326 13.00 -10.25 -10.88
N ASN A 327 11.76 -9.90 -10.51
CA ASN A 327 10.83 -9.15 -11.37
C ASN A 327 11.00 -7.63 -11.30
N LEU A 328 12.03 -7.13 -10.62
CA LEU A 328 12.32 -5.71 -10.63
C LEU A 328 12.84 -5.29 -12.01
N LEU A 329 12.29 -4.20 -12.55
CA LEU A 329 12.91 -3.54 -13.70
C LEU A 329 14.29 -3.03 -13.27
N ASN A 330 15.29 -3.26 -14.11
CA ASN A 330 16.65 -2.81 -13.84
C ASN A 330 16.88 -1.41 -14.42
N MET A 331 16.95 -0.42 -13.54
CA MET A 331 17.32 0.95 -13.89
C MET A 331 18.81 1.18 -13.58
N ASN A 332 19.69 0.63 -14.41
CA ASN A 332 21.15 0.72 -14.27
C ASN A 332 21.71 0.25 -12.92
N GLY A 333 21.25 -0.93 -12.45
CA GLY A 333 21.65 -1.51 -11.15
C GLY A 333 20.71 -1.18 -10.00
N TRP A 334 19.68 -0.36 -10.22
CA TRP A 334 18.63 -0.09 -9.25
C TRP A 334 17.37 -0.88 -9.63
N GLY A 335 16.85 -1.66 -8.71
CA GLY A 335 15.62 -2.40 -8.91
C GLY A 335 14.40 -1.48 -8.78
N VAL A 336 13.44 -1.58 -9.70
CA VAL A 336 12.18 -0.82 -9.66
C VAL A 336 11.01 -1.77 -9.78
N ILE A 337 10.03 -1.67 -8.88
CA ILE A 337 8.81 -2.47 -8.95
C ILE A 337 8.05 -2.08 -10.23
N SER A 338 7.71 -3.07 -11.06
CA SER A 338 7.09 -2.84 -12.36
C SER A 338 5.60 -2.52 -12.28
N ASN A 339 4.88 -3.12 -11.35
CA ASN A 339 3.42 -3.03 -11.24
C ASN A 339 2.99 -2.64 -9.82
N ASN A 340 2.36 -1.47 -9.67
CA ASN A 340 1.82 -0.95 -8.41
C ASN A 340 0.37 -0.53 -8.61
N GLY A 341 -0.58 -1.29 -8.07
CA GLY A 341 -1.99 -0.90 -8.03
C GLY A 341 -2.83 -1.33 -9.22
N GLY A 342 -2.23 -1.71 -10.35
CA GLY A 342 -2.93 -2.22 -11.53
C GLY A 342 -2.92 -3.75 -11.63
N TYR A 343 -3.17 -4.45 -10.52
CA TYR A 343 -2.92 -5.91 -10.44
C TYR A 343 -3.98 -6.74 -11.15
N ALA A 344 -5.24 -6.30 -11.17
CA ALA A 344 -6.36 -7.13 -11.56
C ALA A 344 -6.27 -8.50 -10.86
N THR A 345 -6.19 -9.60 -11.62
CA THR A 345 -6.00 -10.97 -11.12
C THR A 345 -4.53 -11.45 -11.11
N ASN A 346 -3.57 -10.54 -11.29
CA ASN A 346 -2.17 -10.85 -11.09
C ASN A 346 -1.84 -10.83 -9.58
N TRP A 347 -2.19 -11.92 -8.91
CA TRP A 347 -2.06 -12.03 -7.45
C TRP A 347 -0.60 -12.09 -6.99
N LEU A 348 0.32 -12.56 -7.84
CA LEU A 348 1.75 -12.54 -7.53
C LEU A 348 2.28 -11.11 -7.40
N ASP A 349 1.99 -10.23 -8.37
CA ASP A 349 2.39 -8.81 -8.30
C ASP A 349 1.73 -8.11 -7.10
N ARG A 350 0.45 -8.41 -6.84
CA ARG A 350 -0.27 -7.89 -5.68
C ARG A 350 0.38 -8.32 -4.35
N SER A 351 0.79 -9.58 -4.25
CA SER A 351 1.49 -10.11 -3.08
C SER A 351 2.88 -9.51 -2.90
N ILE A 352 3.63 -9.36 -3.99
CA ILE A 352 4.93 -8.70 -3.98
C ILE A 352 4.79 -7.27 -3.43
N MET A 353 3.74 -6.54 -3.82
CA MET A 353 3.48 -5.22 -3.28
C MET A 353 3.05 -5.27 -1.81
N GLY A 354 2.27 -6.25 -1.41
CA GLY A 354 1.91 -6.50 -0.01
C GLY A 354 3.15 -6.67 0.87
N ASP A 355 4.11 -7.48 0.43
CA ASP A 355 5.36 -7.75 1.14
C ASP A 355 6.36 -6.59 1.08
N PHE A 356 6.50 -5.95 -0.07
CA PHE A 356 7.65 -5.09 -0.39
C PHE A 356 7.37 -3.59 -0.35
N GLY A 357 6.17 -3.16 -0.64
CA GLY A 357 5.89 -1.75 -0.87
C GLY A 357 4.52 -1.24 -0.51
N TRP A 358 3.77 -1.98 0.22
CA TRP A 358 2.34 -1.91 0.56
C TRP A 358 1.62 -0.57 0.29
N LEU A 359 2.12 0.56 0.74
CA LEU A 359 1.53 1.89 0.51
C LEU A 359 2.18 2.66 -0.65
N GLY A 360 3.04 2.00 -1.42
CA GLY A 360 3.67 2.61 -2.59
C GLY A 360 2.62 2.83 -3.68
N PRO A 361 2.43 4.07 -4.18
CA PRO A 361 1.50 4.33 -5.27
C PRO A 361 2.06 3.86 -6.61
N ASP A 362 1.20 3.83 -7.61
CA ASP A 362 1.62 3.63 -8.99
C ASP A 362 2.61 4.71 -9.42
N ARG A 363 3.81 4.29 -9.81
CA ARG A 363 4.88 5.20 -10.22
C ARG A 363 4.54 6.00 -11.47
N SER A 364 3.70 5.43 -12.35
CA SER A 364 3.25 6.09 -13.56
C SER A 364 2.26 7.23 -13.28
N ILE A 365 1.66 7.23 -12.10
CA ILE A 365 0.61 8.19 -11.71
C ILE A 365 1.13 9.21 -10.71
N SER A 366 1.76 8.77 -9.62
CA SER A 366 2.10 9.65 -8.49
C SER A 366 3.60 9.74 -8.20
N HIS A 367 4.16 8.70 -7.58
CA HIS A 367 5.59 8.65 -7.30
C HIS A 367 6.10 7.21 -7.32
N GLY A 368 7.38 7.04 -7.61
CA GLY A 368 8.02 5.74 -7.66
C GLY A 368 9.18 5.62 -6.68
N ALA A 369 9.58 4.39 -6.45
CA ALA A 369 10.77 4.05 -5.70
C ALA A 369 11.67 3.13 -6.51
N ALA A 370 12.99 3.29 -6.30
CA ALA A 370 13.99 2.33 -6.73
C ALA A 370 14.71 1.78 -5.51
N PHE A 371 15.41 0.68 -5.67
CA PHE A 371 16.08 -0.03 -4.58
C PHE A 371 17.51 -0.37 -4.95
N ALA A 372 18.46 -0.09 -4.08
CA ALA A 372 19.81 -0.59 -4.18
C ALA A 372 20.19 -1.40 -2.95
N PHE A 373 20.53 -2.65 -3.18
CA PHE A 373 21.04 -3.59 -2.18
C PHE A 373 22.50 -3.96 -2.44
N THR A 374 22.98 -3.70 -3.66
CA THR A 374 24.32 -4.04 -4.15
C THR A 374 24.99 -2.85 -4.80
N ASP A 375 26.30 -2.92 -4.93
CA ASP A 375 27.09 -1.97 -5.70
C ASP A 375 27.15 -2.33 -7.20
N SER A 376 27.99 -1.64 -7.96
CA SER A 376 28.15 -1.85 -9.40
C SER A 376 28.75 -3.21 -9.80
N GLU A 377 29.38 -3.88 -8.87
CA GLU A 377 29.98 -5.22 -9.05
C GLU A 377 29.05 -6.34 -8.56
N GLY A 378 27.87 -6.00 -8.01
CA GLY A 378 26.90 -6.95 -7.47
C GLY A 378 27.13 -7.32 -5.99
N GLU A 379 28.10 -6.70 -5.34
CA GLU A 379 28.40 -6.95 -3.94
C GLU A 379 27.43 -6.22 -3.02
N LYS A 380 27.01 -6.88 -1.93
CA LYS A 380 26.09 -6.29 -0.95
C LYS A 380 26.67 -5.04 -0.32
N LEU A 381 25.86 -3.99 -0.26
CA LEU A 381 26.23 -2.73 0.36
C LEU A 381 26.54 -2.90 1.86
N ASN A 382 27.71 -2.48 2.28
CA ASN A 382 28.18 -2.59 3.67
C ASN A 382 29.02 -1.37 4.06
N GLY A 383 28.73 -0.78 5.21
CA GLY A 383 29.41 0.43 5.71
C GLY A 383 30.89 0.27 6.11
N LYS A 384 31.44 -0.95 6.02
CA LYS A 384 32.89 -1.20 6.10
C LYS A 384 33.61 -0.64 4.88
N ASN A 385 32.92 -0.46 3.76
CA ASN A 385 33.41 0.12 2.52
C ASN A 385 32.87 1.54 2.32
N ASN A 386 33.56 2.30 1.47
CA ASN A 386 33.10 3.61 1.02
C ASN A 386 32.56 3.49 -0.40
N TYR A 387 31.53 4.29 -0.71
CA TYR A 387 30.93 4.28 -2.05
C TYR A 387 30.65 5.71 -2.50
N THR A 388 30.44 5.85 -3.80
CA THR A 388 29.97 7.09 -4.42
C THR A 388 28.79 6.87 -5.33
N ILE A 389 27.94 7.91 -5.43
CA ILE A 389 26.92 8.06 -6.48
C ILE A 389 27.17 9.41 -7.11
N THR A 390 27.41 9.47 -8.43
CA THR A 390 27.74 10.71 -9.13
C THR A 390 26.71 11.02 -10.19
N PHE A 391 25.96 12.09 -10.01
CA PHE A 391 25.03 12.63 -10.98
C PHE A 391 25.72 13.64 -11.91
N ASP A 392 25.35 13.63 -13.19
CA ASP A 392 25.56 14.74 -14.08
C ASP A 392 24.49 15.80 -13.79
N MET A 393 24.88 17.04 -13.60
CA MET A 393 23.93 18.12 -13.34
C MET A 393 22.94 18.36 -14.49
N ASN A 394 23.31 17.96 -15.72
CA ASN A 394 22.42 18.01 -16.89
C ASN A 394 21.50 16.79 -16.99
N ASN A 395 21.69 15.77 -16.14
CA ASN A 395 20.92 14.54 -16.17
C ASN A 395 20.53 14.08 -14.76
N LEU A 396 19.96 14.99 -13.98
CA LEU A 396 19.34 14.68 -12.67
C LEU A 396 18.07 13.86 -12.86
N PRO A 397 17.57 13.15 -11.84
CA PRO A 397 16.33 12.40 -11.94
C PRO A 397 15.19 13.24 -12.53
N PRO A 398 14.60 12.83 -13.66
CA PRO A 398 13.60 13.63 -14.37
C PRO A 398 12.23 13.56 -13.66
N VAL A 399 12.02 14.46 -12.72
CA VAL A 399 10.79 14.58 -11.93
C VAL A 399 10.12 15.95 -12.16
N THR A 400 8.83 16.03 -11.89
CA THR A 400 8.08 17.29 -11.87
C THR A 400 7.99 17.90 -10.48
N GLN A 401 8.25 17.10 -9.44
CA GLN A 401 8.15 17.52 -8.05
C GLN A 401 9.51 17.52 -7.36
N PHE A 402 9.96 16.37 -6.86
CA PHE A 402 11.28 16.26 -6.23
C PHE A 402 11.76 14.82 -6.17
N TRP A 403 13.04 14.64 -5.91
CA TRP A 403 13.65 13.35 -5.63
C TRP A 403 14.37 13.35 -4.28
N SER A 404 14.51 12.17 -3.69
CA SER A 404 15.28 11.93 -2.46
C SER A 404 15.91 10.55 -2.47
N ILE A 405 17.07 10.41 -1.82
CA ILE A 405 17.80 9.15 -1.67
C ILE A 405 17.99 8.90 -0.17
N PRO A 406 17.05 8.28 0.51
CA PRO A 406 17.19 7.92 1.92
C PRO A 406 18.07 6.68 2.10
N MET A 407 18.77 6.63 3.24
CA MET A 407 19.68 5.58 3.68
C MET A 407 19.08 4.82 4.87
N TYR A 408 19.07 3.49 4.82
CA TYR A 408 18.55 2.63 5.88
C TYR A 408 19.51 1.50 6.22
N ASP A 409 19.32 0.89 7.39
CA ASP A 409 19.83 -0.45 7.66
C ASP A 409 19.15 -1.51 6.76
N VAL A 410 19.60 -2.75 6.85
CA VAL A 410 19.01 -3.85 6.05
C VAL A 410 17.52 -4.09 6.38
N ALA A 411 17.08 -3.76 7.60
CA ALA A 411 15.69 -3.88 8.01
C ALA A 411 14.81 -2.71 7.52
N GLY A 412 15.42 -1.61 7.03
CA GLY A 412 14.70 -0.47 6.46
C GLY A 412 14.43 0.67 7.44
N TYR A 413 15.20 0.76 8.50
CA TYR A 413 15.11 1.84 9.46
C TYR A 413 16.27 2.82 9.36
N PHE A 414 16.05 4.07 9.72
CA PHE A 414 17.11 5.06 9.83
C PHE A 414 18.08 4.70 10.94
N VAL A 415 19.36 4.93 10.70
CA VAL A 415 20.44 4.69 11.66
C VAL A 415 21.02 6.03 12.15
N LYS A 416 21.26 6.08 13.46
CA LYS A 416 21.83 7.28 14.10
C LYS A 416 23.16 7.67 13.46
N ASN A 417 23.28 8.94 13.12
CA ASN A 417 24.52 9.52 12.64
C ASN A 417 24.72 10.93 13.24
N GLU A 418 25.98 11.41 13.24
CA GLU A 418 26.38 12.64 13.93
C GLU A 418 25.72 13.91 13.39
N ILE A 419 25.35 13.92 12.09
CA ILE A 419 24.75 15.10 11.43
C ILE A 419 23.22 14.97 11.23
N LYS A 420 22.62 13.90 11.74
CA LYS A 420 21.19 13.60 11.59
C LYS A 420 20.71 13.67 10.15
N ARG A 421 21.56 13.29 9.18
CA ARG A 421 21.24 13.24 7.75
C ARG A 421 20.84 11.83 7.37
N PHE A 422 19.58 11.62 7.05
CA PHE A 422 19.02 10.33 6.66
C PHE A 422 18.79 10.22 5.16
N SER A 423 18.89 11.33 4.42
CA SER A 423 18.79 11.35 2.97
C SER A 423 19.58 12.48 2.36
N VAL A 424 19.92 12.33 1.09
CA VAL A 424 20.25 13.43 0.17
C VAL A 424 19.09 13.62 -0.79
N ASN A 425 18.81 14.85 -1.21
CA ASN A 425 17.58 15.17 -1.91
C ASN A 425 17.67 16.48 -2.70
N GLN A 426 16.70 16.73 -3.55
CA GLN A 426 16.60 17.92 -4.36
C GLN A 426 16.53 19.20 -3.53
N PHE A 427 15.81 19.22 -2.41
CA PHE A 427 15.71 20.42 -1.57
C PHE A 427 17.06 20.87 -1.02
N GLY A 428 17.95 19.93 -0.69
CA GLY A 428 19.34 20.24 -0.30
C GLY A 428 20.15 20.79 -1.47
N LEU A 429 19.92 20.30 -2.68
CA LEU A 429 20.56 20.82 -3.89
C LEU A 429 20.08 22.24 -4.20
N ASP A 430 18.78 22.47 -4.22
CA ASP A 430 18.16 23.78 -4.51
C ASP A 430 18.57 24.83 -3.47
N ALA A 431 18.79 24.43 -2.23
CA ALA A 431 19.29 25.28 -1.16
C ALA A 431 20.81 25.48 -1.16
N GLY A 432 21.55 24.97 -2.16
CA GLY A 432 23.00 25.10 -2.27
C GLY A 432 23.79 24.39 -1.16
N LYS A 433 23.17 23.39 -0.50
CA LYS A 433 23.82 22.66 0.61
C LYS A 433 24.88 21.67 0.14
N TYR A 434 24.93 21.35 -1.16
CA TYR A 434 25.89 20.41 -1.74
C TYR A 434 26.96 21.11 -2.59
N TYR A 435 28.12 20.49 -2.62
CA TYR A 435 29.22 20.91 -3.49
C TYR A 435 29.11 20.25 -4.86
N VAL A 436 29.11 21.05 -5.91
CA VAL A 436 29.11 20.62 -7.30
C VAL A 436 30.46 21.01 -7.92
N ALA A 437 31.11 20.10 -8.60
CA ALA A 437 32.38 20.34 -9.29
C ALA A 437 32.26 19.82 -10.73
N ASP A 438 32.72 20.61 -11.69
CA ASP A 438 32.80 20.25 -13.12
C ASP A 438 31.49 19.66 -13.67
N GLY A 439 30.36 20.25 -13.28
CA GLY A 439 29.03 19.79 -13.68
C GLY A 439 28.61 18.45 -13.04
N LYS A 440 29.30 17.98 -12.01
CA LYS A 440 29.03 16.71 -11.32
C LYS A 440 28.64 16.94 -9.86
N LEU A 441 27.59 16.24 -9.44
CA LEU A 441 27.14 16.14 -8.05
C LEU A 441 27.47 14.73 -7.54
N THR A 442 28.53 14.61 -6.73
CA THR A 442 28.93 13.32 -6.16
C THR A 442 28.53 13.25 -4.70
N PHE A 443 27.74 12.24 -4.33
CA PHE A 443 27.45 11.87 -2.94
C PHE A 443 28.43 10.81 -2.46
N TYR A 444 28.93 10.98 -1.24
CA TYR A 444 29.87 10.08 -0.57
C TYR A 444 29.13 9.26 0.48
N LEU A 445 29.01 7.96 0.25
CA LEU A 445 28.33 7.01 1.11
C LEU A 445 29.39 6.28 1.94
N GLN A 446 29.57 6.68 3.18
CA GLN A 446 30.57 6.07 4.05
C GLN A 446 30.18 6.25 5.52
N HIS A 447 30.67 5.34 6.38
CA HIS A 447 30.35 5.37 7.81
C HIS A 447 31.05 6.54 8.52
N LYS A 448 32.33 6.75 8.23
CA LYS A 448 33.13 7.86 8.83
C LYS A 448 33.02 9.11 7.96
N LYS A 449 32.94 10.25 8.62
CA LYS A 449 32.90 11.56 7.94
C LYS A 449 34.15 11.80 7.08
N PRO A 450 33.99 12.25 5.82
CA PRO A 450 35.10 12.66 4.99
C PRO A 450 35.90 13.80 5.64
N THR A 451 37.23 13.75 5.55
CA THR A 451 38.12 14.80 6.02
C THR A 451 38.10 16.02 5.10
N ASP A 452 37.91 15.80 3.80
CA ASP A 452 37.77 16.88 2.83
C ASP A 452 36.43 17.62 3.05
N LYS A 453 36.51 18.96 3.14
CA LYS A 453 35.36 19.83 3.45
C LYS A 453 34.27 19.78 2.38
N ASN A 454 34.63 19.64 1.10
CA ASN A 454 33.65 19.56 0.01
C ASN A 454 32.98 18.22 -0.03
N LYS A 455 33.72 17.11 0.14
CA LYS A 455 33.15 15.76 0.28
C LYS A 455 32.23 15.69 1.49
N ALA A 456 32.58 16.33 2.61
CA ALA A 456 31.76 16.37 3.82
C ALA A 456 30.41 17.09 3.62
N LYS A 457 30.30 18.06 2.69
CA LYS A 457 29.00 18.65 2.31
C LYS A 457 28.07 17.62 1.66
N ASN A 458 28.63 16.72 0.87
CA ASN A 458 27.89 15.69 0.08
C ASN A 458 27.89 14.32 0.78
N TRP A 459 28.29 14.25 2.03
CA TRP A 459 28.33 13.00 2.76
C TRP A 459 26.92 12.53 3.16
N LEU A 460 26.57 11.30 2.81
CA LEU A 460 25.43 10.57 3.33
C LEU A 460 25.97 9.45 4.24
N PRO A 461 25.83 9.59 5.56
CA PRO A 461 26.33 8.60 6.51
C PRO A 461 25.70 7.22 6.32
N THR A 462 26.53 6.18 6.19
CA THR A 462 26.03 4.78 6.17
C THR A 462 26.00 4.19 7.59
N PRO A 463 25.17 3.17 7.85
CA PRO A 463 25.39 2.26 8.98
C PRO A 463 26.81 1.67 8.96
N ALA A 464 27.28 1.11 10.07
CA ALA A 464 28.59 0.45 10.14
C ALA A 464 28.60 -0.92 9.42
N ASP A 465 27.42 -1.54 9.35
CA ASP A 465 27.17 -2.84 8.75
C ASP A 465 26.40 -2.75 7.42
N GLY A 466 25.68 -3.79 7.05
CA GLY A 466 24.86 -3.82 5.85
C GLY A 466 23.84 -2.68 5.80
N PHE A 467 23.65 -2.11 4.61
CA PHE A 467 22.67 -1.05 4.39
C PHE A 467 21.98 -1.17 3.03
N ARG A 468 20.93 -0.39 2.87
CA ARG A 468 20.21 -0.23 1.60
C ARG A 468 19.75 1.20 1.39
N MET A 469 19.48 1.52 0.14
CA MET A 469 18.90 2.81 -0.25
C MET A 469 17.61 2.60 -1.02
N THR A 470 16.68 3.52 -0.85
CA THR A 470 15.42 3.47 -1.58
C THR A 470 15.08 4.87 -2.12
N PRO A 471 15.73 5.31 -3.22
CA PRO A 471 15.37 6.56 -3.88
C PRO A 471 13.87 6.67 -4.12
N ARG A 472 13.37 7.89 -3.99
CA ARG A 472 11.98 8.27 -4.26
C ARG A 472 11.94 9.35 -5.33
N PHE A 473 11.04 9.19 -6.30
CA PHE A 473 10.86 10.09 -7.43
C PHE A 473 9.41 10.56 -7.44
N TYR A 474 9.15 11.78 -7.02
CA TYR A 474 7.82 12.37 -6.94
C TYR A 474 7.50 13.13 -8.24
N GLY A 475 6.38 12.78 -8.88
CA GLY A 475 6.07 13.25 -10.22
C GLY A 475 7.08 12.77 -11.27
N PRO A 476 7.36 11.46 -11.37
CA PRO A 476 8.35 10.96 -12.31
C PRO A 476 7.91 11.21 -13.75
N LYS A 477 8.88 11.57 -14.60
CA LYS A 477 8.70 11.64 -16.04
C LYS A 477 8.96 10.27 -16.68
N TYR A 478 8.59 10.12 -17.94
CA TYR A 478 8.59 8.87 -18.67
C TYR A 478 9.87 8.01 -18.50
N PRO A 479 11.11 8.55 -18.56
CA PRO A 479 12.30 7.71 -18.38
C PRO A 479 12.43 7.05 -17.00
N LEU A 480 11.81 7.61 -15.96
CA LEU A 480 11.72 6.96 -14.64
C LEU A 480 10.58 5.94 -14.57
N ILE A 481 9.57 6.07 -15.42
CA ILE A 481 8.42 5.19 -15.48
C ILE A 481 8.76 3.90 -16.24
N ASP A 482 9.40 4.03 -17.42
CA ASP A 482 9.76 2.88 -18.26
C ASP A 482 11.11 2.24 -17.88
N GLY A 483 11.85 2.85 -16.94
CA GLY A 483 13.17 2.37 -16.48
C GLY A 483 14.34 2.74 -17.40
N SER A 484 14.12 3.57 -18.43
CA SER A 484 15.18 4.00 -19.36
C SER A 484 16.10 5.09 -18.81
N TYR A 485 15.74 5.70 -17.65
CA TYR A 485 16.61 6.66 -16.99
C TYR A 485 17.91 5.98 -16.53
N ASN A 486 19.04 6.54 -16.97
CA ASN A 486 20.36 6.02 -16.58
C ASN A 486 20.74 6.49 -15.16
N MET A 487 20.14 5.87 -14.15
CA MET A 487 20.42 6.16 -12.75
C MET A 487 21.91 5.90 -12.45
N PRO A 488 22.65 6.82 -11.80
CA PRO A 488 24.05 6.59 -11.47
C PRO A 488 24.25 5.34 -10.61
N LYS A 489 25.24 4.52 -10.95
CA LYS A 489 25.59 3.32 -10.19
C LYS A 489 26.16 3.67 -8.83
N VAL A 490 26.01 2.76 -7.88
CA VAL A 490 26.71 2.80 -6.59
C VAL A 490 28.10 2.21 -6.80
N ILE A 491 29.15 3.03 -6.74
CA ILE A 491 30.52 2.61 -7.02
C ILE A 491 31.31 2.50 -5.71
N MET A 492 31.88 1.32 -5.46
CA MET A 492 32.80 1.14 -4.32
C MET A 492 34.11 1.90 -4.58
N VAL A 493 34.54 2.69 -3.60
CA VAL A 493 35.83 3.40 -3.64
C VAL A 493 36.91 2.45 -3.15
N LYS A 494 37.84 2.13 -4.02
CA LYS A 494 39.02 1.27 -3.72
C LYS A 494 40.09 2.04 -2.99
#